data_170c17737ce32c96a3aa0c09b1b4cbfa
#
_entry.id   170c17737ce32c96a3aa0c09b1b4cbfa
#
_cell.length_a   1.000
_cell.length_b   1.000
_cell.length_c   1.000
_cell.angle_alpha   90.00
_cell.angle_beta   90.00
_cell.angle_gamma   90.00
#
_symmetry.space_group_name_H-M   'P 1'
#
loop_
_entity.id
_entity.type
_entity.pdbx_description
1 polymer ?
#
loop_
_entity_poly.entity_id
_entity_poly.type
_entity_poly.pdbx_seq_one_letter_code
_entity_poly.pdbx_strand_id
1 'polypeptide(L)'
;PVIGRDAILMAERLLGAPLPFLRHAREIAYSHHERWDGLGYPEGLAGEAIPLSARLMALADVYDALISRRVYKPPMPHATAVDMILADRGRRFDPLVTDAFAAEAATFAGIAGRYRDE
;
A
#
# COMPACT_ATOMS: atom_id res chain seq x y z
N PRO A 1 -10.70 -5.15 -7.18
CA PRO A 1 -10.47 -5.66 -5.83
C PRO A 1 -10.96 -4.67 -4.77
N VAL A 2 -11.40 -5.21 -3.65
CA VAL A 2 -11.83 -4.40 -2.52
C VAL A 2 -10.59 -3.96 -1.75
N ILE A 3 -10.47 -2.65 -1.51
CA ILE A 3 -9.40 -2.10 -0.70
C ILE A 3 -9.84 -2.22 0.76
N GLY A 4 -9.03 -2.89 1.57
CA GLY A 4 -9.34 -3.13 2.97
C GLY A 4 -9.22 -1.87 3.84
N ARG A 5 -9.90 -1.90 4.99
CA ARG A 5 -9.83 -0.81 5.96
C ARG A 5 -8.40 -0.54 6.40
N ASP A 6 -7.62 -1.60 6.63
CA ASP A 6 -6.23 -1.46 7.07
C ASP A 6 -5.39 -0.74 6.03
N ALA A 7 -5.59 -1.05 4.74
CA ALA A 7 -4.86 -0.38 3.66
C ALA A 7 -5.17 1.11 3.65
N ILE A 8 -6.43 1.49 3.84
CA ILE A 8 -6.82 2.89 3.90
C ILE A 8 -6.17 3.59 5.08
N LEU A 9 -6.18 2.97 6.26
CA LEU A 9 -5.57 3.55 7.46
C LEU A 9 -4.06 3.73 7.30
N MET A 10 -3.39 2.76 6.68
CA MET A 10 -1.95 2.85 6.43
C MET A 10 -1.64 3.94 5.42
N ALA A 11 -2.46 4.08 4.36
CA ALA A 11 -2.29 5.15 3.39
C ALA A 11 -2.47 6.52 4.03
N GLU A 12 -3.47 6.67 4.92
CA GLU A 12 -3.68 7.90 5.66
C GLU A 12 -2.47 8.21 6.55
N ARG A 13 -1.89 7.21 7.20
CA ARG A 13 -0.69 7.40 8.02
C ARG A 13 0.49 7.88 7.19
N LEU A 14 0.70 7.30 6.02
CA LEU A 14 1.78 7.71 5.12
C LEU A 14 1.58 9.13 4.60
N LEU A 15 0.33 9.50 4.34
CA LEU A 15 -0.01 10.84 3.87
C LEU A 15 0.12 11.88 4.99
N GLY A 16 -0.06 11.45 6.26
CA GLY A 16 -0.05 12.34 7.41
C GLY A 16 -1.35 13.10 7.62
N ALA A 17 -2.44 12.68 6.95
CA ALA A 17 -3.74 13.31 7.04
C ALA A 17 -4.82 12.33 6.58
N PRO A 18 -6.08 12.53 7.00
CA PRO A 18 -7.18 11.71 6.50
C PRO A 18 -7.29 11.78 4.98
N LEU A 19 -7.54 10.62 4.37
CA LEU A 19 -7.70 10.54 2.92
C LEU A 19 -9.09 11.07 2.56
N PRO A 20 -9.22 12.12 1.72
CA PRO A 20 -10.53 12.64 1.32
C PRO A 20 -11.17 11.65 0.36
N PHE A 21 -11.92 10.70 0.91
CA PHE A 21 -12.38 9.51 0.20
C PHE A 21 -13.08 9.82 -1.12
N LEU A 22 -14.07 10.70 -1.10
CA LEU A 22 -14.82 11.01 -2.31
C LEU A 22 -13.96 11.60 -3.40
N ARG A 23 -12.96 12.38 -3.01
CA ARG A 23 -12.05 13.05 -3.95
C ARG A 23 -11.09 12.07 -4.60
N HIS A 24 -10.56 11.12 -3.83
CA HIS A 24 -9.49 10.23 -4.29
C HIS A 24 -9.96 8.83 -4.66
N ALA A 25 -11.19 8.46 -4.31
CA ALA A 25 -11.66 7.10 -4.54
C ALA A 25 -11.55 6.67 -5.99
N ARG A 26 -11.87 7.55 -6.92
CA ARG A 26 -11.79 7.24 -8.37
C ARG A 26 -10.35 7.02 -8.80
N GLU A 27 -9.44 7.89 -8.36
CA GLU A 27 -8.02 7.76 -8.70
C GLU A 27 -7.45 6.45 -8.16
N ILE A 28 -7.77 6.14 -6.91
CA ILE A 28 -7.31 4.92 -6.25
C ILE A 28 -7.85 3.69 -6.97
N ALA A 29 -9.16 3.66 -7.22
CA ALA A 29 -9.78 2.50 -7.87
C ALA A 29 -9.21 2.25 -9.26
N TYR A 30 -8.92 3.31 -10.00
CA TYR A 30 -8.44 3.20 -11.37
C TYR A 30 -6.93 2.91 -11.44
N SER A 31 -6.14 3.52 -10.56
CA SER A 31 -4.68 3.59 -10.73
C SER A 31 -3.85 2.83 -9.70
N HIS A 32 -4.46 2.15 -8.71
CA HIS A 32 -3.65 1.50 -7.67
C HIS A 32 -2.92 0.25 -8.15
N HIS A 33 -3.19 -0.25 -9.36
CA HIS A 33 -2.43 -1.33 -9.99
C HIS A 33 -1.34 -0.82 -10.92
N GLU A 34 -1.18 0.49 -11.08
CA GLU A 34 -0.03 1.04 -11.78
C GLU A 34 1.23 0.82 -10.93
N ARG A 35 2.37 0.69 -11.60
CA ARG A 35 3.64 0.48 -10.94
C ARG A 35 4.56 1.64 -11.22
N TRP A 36 5.41 1.95 -10.25
CA TRP A 36 6.39 3.03 -10.40
C TRP A 36 7.25 2.87 -11.66
N ASP A 37 7.59 1.62 -12.03
CA ASP A 37 8.42 1.32 -13.19
C ASP A 37 7.67 1.32 -14.53
N GLY A 38 6.37 1.58 -14.52
CA GLY A 38 5.56 1.65 -15.73
C GLY A 38 5.06 0.30 -16.23
N LEU A 39 5.30 -0.78 -15.49
CA LEU A 39 4.92 -2.14 -15.91
C LEU A 39 3.55 -2.56 -15.38
N GLY A 40 2.80 -1.64 -14.78
CA GLY A 40 1.48 -1.93 -14.25
C GLY A 40 0.38 -1.69 -15.26
N TYR A 41 -0.84 -1.53 -14.75
CA TYR A 41 -2.03 -1.31 -15.56
C TYR A 41 -3.02 -0.43 -14.81
N PRO A 42 -4.05 0.15 -15.47
CA PRO A 42 -4.48 -0.09 -16.86
C PRO A 42 -3.71 0.69 -17.92
N GLU A 43 -3.01 1.76 -17.57
CA GLU A 43 -2.40 2.63 -18.59
C GLU A 43 -0.89 2.49 -18.70
N GLY A 44 -0.24 1.80 -17.74
CA GLY A 44 1.21 1.70 -17.71
C GLY A 44 1.88 3.03 -17.36
N LEU A 45 1.24 3.83 -16.51
CA LEU A 45 1.82 5.07 -16.02
C LEU A 45 3.08 4.78 -15.21
N ALA A 46 4.06 5.68 -15.28
CA ALA A 46 5.31 5.53 -14.56
C ALA A 46 5.59 6.75 -13.69
N GLY A 47 6.25 6.52 -12.56
CA GLY A 47 6.73 7.59 -11.70
C GLY A 47 5.62 8.51 -11.22
N GLU A 48 5.89 9.79 -11.25
CA GLU A 48 4.95 10.82 -10.76
C GLU A 48 3.73 11.01 -11.66
N ALA A 49 3.68 10.36 -12.82
CA ALA A 49 2.45 10.33 -13.63
C ALA A 49 1.34 9.57 -12.93
N ILE A 50 1.68 8.68 -11.98
CA ILE A 50 0.70 7.99 -11.15
C ILE A 50 0.23 8.94 -10.04
N PRO A 51 -1.09 9.12 -9.83
CA PRO A 51 -1.57 9.95 -8.73
C PRO A 51 -0.97 9.53 -7.39
N LEU A 52 -0.62 10.50 -6.55
CA LEU A 52 0.00 10.20 -5.25
C LEU A 52 -0.86 9.28 -4.39
N SER A 53 -2.17 9.51 -4.35
CA SER A 53 -3.09 8.66 -3.60
C SER A 53 -3.01 7.20 -4.05
N ALA A 54 -2.87 6.96 -5.35
CA ALA A 54 -2.74 5.61 -5.90
C ALA A 54 -1.37 5.00 -5.57
N ARG A 55 -0.31 5.81 -5.57
CA ARG A 55 1.03 5.33 -5.17
C ARG A 55 1.06 4.88 -3.71
N LEU A 56 0.42 5.66 -2.83
CA LEU A 56 0.31 5.31 -1.41
C LEU A 56 -0.53 4.06 -1.22
N MET A 57 -1.68 4.00 -1.89
CA MET A 57 -2.60 2.88 -1.74
C MET A 57 -2.03 1.58 -2.33
N ALA A 58 -1.26 1.67 -3.41
CA ALA A 58 -0.62 0.50 -4.00
C ALA A 58 0.27 -0.23 -3.00
N LEU A 59 1.08 0.51 -2.24
CA LEU A 59 1.93 -0.09 -1.21
C LEU A 59 1.09 -0.62 -0.04
N ALA A 60 0.16 0.20 0.45
CA ALA A 60 -0.67 -0.18 1.59
C ALA A 60 -1.52 -1.42 1.31
N ASP A 61 -2.07 -1.52 0.10
CA ASP A 61 -2.88 -2.66 -0.30
C ASP A 61 -2.05 -3.94 -0.37
N VAL A 62 -0.82 -3.85 -0.91
CA VAL A 62 0.09 -5.00 -0.96
C VAL A 62 0.47 -5.45 0.45
N TYR A 63 0.82 -4.51 1.33
CA TYR A 63 1.15 -4.85 2.70
C TYR A 63 -0.02 -5.56 3.39
N ASP A 64 -1.22 -5.00 3.28
CA ASP A 64 -2.41 -5.60 3.87
C ASP A 64 -2.64 -7.02 3.34
N ALA A 65 -2.50 -7.22 2.04
CA ALA A 65 -2.68 -8.54 1.43
C ALA A 65 -1.64 -9.55 1.95
N LEU A 66 -0.41 -9.12 2.19
CA LEU A 66 0.66 -10.00 2.65
C LEU A 66 0.47 -10.45 4.09
N ILE A 67 0.02 -9.53 4.98
CA ILE A 67 -0.07 -9.83 6.40
C ILE A 67 -1.46 -10.34 6.82
N SER A 68 -2.45 -10.30 5.95
CA SER A 68 -3.81 -10.71 6.28
C SER A 68 -4.05 -12.16 5.91
N ARG A 69 -4.89 -12.86 6.71
CA ARG A 69 -5.29 -14.22 6.40
C ARG A 69 -6.16 -14.24 5.14
N ARG A 70 -5.84 -15.13 4.23
CA ARG A 70 -6.62 -15.40 3.03
C ARG A 70 -7.07 -16.84 3.04
N VAL A 71 -8.14 -17.15 2.29
CA VAL A 71 -8.67 -18.51 2.19
C VAL A 71 -7.60 -19.49 1.70
N TYR A 72 -6.74 -19.05 0.79
CA TYR A 72 -5.77 -19.91 0.11
C TYR A 72 -4.34 -19.77 0.64
N LYS A 73 -4.10 -18.92 1.65
CA LYS A 73 -2.75 -18.81 2.22
C LYS A 73 -2.78 -18.23 3.64
N PRO A 74 -1.80 -18.62 4.48
CA PRO A 74 -1.68 -18.05 5.82
C PRO A 74 -1.13 -16.63 5.77
N PRO A 75 -1.31 -15.83 6.83
CA PRO A 75 -0.73 -14.50 6.90
C PRO A 75 0.79 -14.59 7.01
N MET A 76 1.47 -13.60 6.42
CA MET A 76 2.92 -13.49 6.46
C MET A 76 3.35 -12.66 7.67
N PRO A 77 4.47 -12.98 8.33
CA PRO A 77 4.99 -12.13 9.39
C PRO A 77 5.28 -10.71 8.89
N HIS A 78 5.06 -9.73 9.76
CA HIS A 78 5.29 -8.31 9.44
C HIS A 78 6.69 -8.07 8.87
N ALA A 79 7.73 -8.58 9.53
CA ALA A 79 9.11 -8.35 9.09
C ALA A 79 9.36 -8.86 7.68
N THR A 80 8.81 -10.03 7.34
CA THR A 80 8.95 -10.61 6.00
C THR A 80 8.23 -9.75 4.96
N ALA A 81 7.03 -9.28 5.29
CA ALA A 81 6.27 -8.39 4.39
C ALA A 81 7.02 -7.09 4.13
N VAL A 82 7.62 -6.49 5.17
CA VAL A 82 8.43 -5.28 5.04
C VAL A 82 9.59 -5.52 4.08
N ASP A 83 10.32 -6.62 4.27
CA ASP A 83 11.47 -6.93 3.41
C ASP A 83 11.07 -7.08 1.95
N MET A 84 9.94 -7.73 1.68
CA MET A 84 9.45 -7.91 0.32
C MET A 84 9.09 -6.58 -0.33
N ILE A 85 8.45 -5.69 0.41
CA ILE A 85 8.07 -4.37 -0.10
C ILE A 85 9.31 -3.53 -0.39
N LEU A 86 10.27 -3.51 0.53
CA LEU A 86 11.50 -2.74 0.35
C LEU A 86 12.33 -3.25 -0.83
N ALA A 87 12.27 -4.54 -1.13
CA ALA A 87 12.95 -5.12 -2.30
C ALA A 87 12.42 -4.57 -3.62
N ASP A 88 11.18 -4.07 -3.63
CA ASP A 88 10.55 -3.49 -4.82
C ASP A 88 10.61 -1.96 -4.86
N ARG A 89 11.44 -1.35 -4.02
CA ARG A 89 11.67 0.09 -4.02
C ARG A 89 12.20 0.53 -5.40
N GLY A 90 11.53 1.52 -5.99
CA GLY A 90 11.91 2.03 -7.30
C GLY A 90 11.51 1.15 -8.47
N ARG A 91 10.89 0.01 -8.20
CA ARG A 91 10.34 -0.87 -9.22
C ARG A 91 8.83 -0.79 -9.16
N ARG A 92 8.22 -1.56 -8.29
CA ARG A 92 6.77 -1.60 -8.10
C ARG A 92 6.28 -0.37 -7.36
N PHE A 93 7.08 0.13 -6.42
CA PHE A 93 6.68 1.21 -5.52
C PHE A 93 7.55 2.45 -5.66
N ASP A 94 6.91 3.61 -5.46
CA ASP A 94 7.58 4.90 -5.36
C ASP A 94 8.66 4.84 -4.26
N PRO A 95 9.92 5.19 -4.56
CA PRO A 95 10.99 5.17 -3.57
C PRO A 95 10.69 5.99 -2.31
N LEU A 96 10.07 7.15 -2.44
CA LEU A 96 9.75 7.99 -1.28
C LEU A 96 8.65 7.38 -0.43
N VAL A 97 7.69 6.69 -1.06
CA VAL A 97 6.63 6.00 -0.34
C VAL A 97 7.19 4.80 0.43
N THR A 98 8.09 4.03 -0.18
CA THR A 98 8.75 2.92 0.52
C THR A 98 9.62 3.41 1.67
N ASP A 99 10.32 4.53 1.50
CA ASP A 99 11.15 5.10 2.56
C ASP A 99 10.28 5.56 3.74
N ALA A 100 9.14 6.20 3.47
CA ALA A 100 8.19 6.59 4.52
C ALA A 100 7.60 5.37 5.23
N PHE A 101 7.28 4.32 4.46
CA PHE A 101 6.78 3.07 5.02
C PHE A 101 7.81 2.44 5.97
N ALA A 102 9.08 2.39 5.57
CA ALA A 102 10.14 1.85 6.42
C ALA A 102 10.27 2.61 7.73
N ALA A 103 10.16 3.94 7.68
CA ALA A 103 10.24 4.78 8.87
C ALA A 103 9.07 4.54 9.82
N GLU A 104 7.91 4.13 9.31
CA GLU A 104 6.69 3.91 10.09
C GLU A 104 6.37 2.42 10.29
N ALA A 105 7.33 1.53 10.02
CA ALA A 105 7.08 0.08 10.03
C ALA A 105 6.50 -0.42 11.34
N ALA A 106 6.99 0.05 12.48
CA ALA A 106 6.49 -0.36 13.77
C ALA A 106 5.03 0.07 13.99
N THR A 107 4.67 1.27 13.50
CA THR A 107 3.29 1.77 13.57
C THR A 107 2.36 0.89 12.77
N PHE A 108 2.77 0.48 11.59
CA PHE A 108 1.96 -0.40 10.73
C PHE A 108 1.77 -1.78 11.36
N ALA A 109 2.79 -2.32 12.02
CA ALA A 109 2.67 -3.57 12.77
C ALA A 109 1.61 -3.45 13.86
N GLY A 110 1.58 -2.32 14.56
CA GLY A 110 0.58 -2.05 15.60
C GLY A 110 -0.83 -1.95 15.04
N ILE A 111 -1.01 -1.28 13.91
CA ILE A 111 -2.31 -1.17 13.24
C ILE A 111 -2.80 -2.56 12.81
N ALA A 112 -1.95 -3.32 12.15
CA ALA A 112 -2.30 -4.66 11.67
C ALA A 112 -2.69 -5.58 12.82
N GLY A 113 -1.92 -5.57 13.93
CA GLY A 113 -2.21 -6.39 15.10
C GLY A 113 -3.53 -6.04 15.74
N ARG A 114 -3.84 -4.74 15.85
CA ARG A 114 -5.08 -4.28 16.46
C ARG A 114 -6.32 -4.73 15.67
N TYR A 115 -6.29 -4.66 14.36
CA TYR A 115 -7.43 -5.01 13.52
C TYR A 115 -7.48 -6.49 13.18
N ARG A 116 -6.38 -7.20 13.28
CA ARG A 116 -6.34 -8.64 13.04
C ARG A 116 -7.11 -9.40 14.11
N ASP A 117 -7.08 -8.91 15.34
CA ASP A 117 -7.70 -9.57 16.49
C ASP A 117 -9.20 -9.31 16.58
N GLU A 118 -9.73 -8.47 15.75
CA GLU A 118 -11.17 -8.25 15.63
C GLU A 118 -11.79 -9.28 14.70
#